data_71fd7bfea3d88ffb48820cb7b9307192
#
_entry.id   71fd7bfea3d88ffb48820cb7b9307192
#
_cell.length_a   1.000
_cell.length_b   1.000
_cell.length_c   1.000
_cell.angle_alpha   90.00
_cell.angle_beta   90.00
_cell.angle_gamma   90.00
#
_symmetry.space_group_name_H-M   'P 1'
#
loop_
_entity.id
_entity.type
_entity.pdbx_description
1 polymer ?
#
loop_
_entity_poly.entity_id
_entity_poly.type
_entity_poly.pdbx_seq_one_letter_code
_entity_poly.pdbx_strand_id
1 'polypeptide(L)'
;MGSFGQRSLDNLKGLHPNLVKVLSEAVKNSPVDFTITEGVRTDKRQQELYAQGRTKPGVIVTNKNGTTNKSNHQPKSDGYGHAVDLYPFVDGSVRVNEKYVVPKLIQITNHIKSVAFNLGIGIVCGIDWKSPYDPPHIELK
;
A
#
# COMPACT_ATOMS: atom_id res chain seq x y z
N MET A 1 8.39 15.56 12.80
CA MET A 1 7.51 14.45 13.16
C MET A 1 6.36 14.36 12.19
N GLY A 2 6.15 13.20 11.63
CA GLY A 2 5.05 12.97 10.70
C GLY A 2 3.76 12.60 11.41
N SER A 3 2.64 12.93 10.78
CA SER A 3 1.33 12.44 11.15
C SER A 3 0.51 12.27 9.87
N PHE A 4 -0.47 11.35 9.91
CA PHE A 4 -1.33 11.14 8.75
C PHE A 4 -2.33 12.27 8.59
N GLY A 5 -2.50 12.73 7.34
CA GLY A 5 -3.60 13.60 6.97
C GLY A 5 -4.89 12.80 6.79
N GLN A 6 -5.99 13.51 6.46
CA GLN A 6 -7.31 12.90 6.37
C GLN A 6 -7.39 11.79 5.32
N ARG A 7 -6.74 11.98 4.16
CA ARG A 7 -6.72 10.96 3.09
C ARG A 7 -6.15 9.63 3.59
N SER A 8 -5.02 9.69 4.31
CA SER A 8 -4.40 8.48 4.86
C SER A 8 -5.27 7.85 5.93
N LEU A 9 -5.84 8.65 6.83
CA LEU A 9 -6.73 8.15 7.88
C LEU A 9 -7.94 7.45 7.28
N ASP A 10 -8.52 8.01 6.22
CA ASP A 10 -9.65 7.39 5.52
C ASP A 10 -9.25 6.06 4.88
N ASN A 11 -8.06 6.01 4.28
CA ASN A 11 -7.56 4.80 3.61
C ASN A 11 -7.10 3.72 4.58
N LEU A 12 -6.88 4.04 5.86
CA LEU A 12 -6.58 3.04 6.89
C LEU A 12 -7.82 2.31 7.40
N LYS A 13 -9.02 2.83 7.14
CA LYS A 13 -10.27 2.21 7.57
C LYS A 13 -10.44 0.84 6.92
N GLY A 14 -10.81 -0.16 7.72
CA GLY A 14 -11.04 -1.51 7.23
C GLY A 14 -9.79 -2.35 7.02
N LEU A 15 -8.61 -1.82 7.32
CA LEU A 15 -7.37 -2.60 7.28
C LEU A 15 -7.17 -3.38 8.57
N HIS A 16 -6.44 -4.48 8.47
CA HIS A 16 -6.10 -5.28 9.64
C HIS A 16 -5.39 -4.42 10.70
N PRO A 17 -5.77 -4.55 11.99
CA PRO A 17 -5.17 -3.72 13.05
C PRO A 17 -3.66 -3.76 13.12
N ASN A 18 -3.02 -4.88 12.82
CA ASN A 18 -1.56 -4.98 12.81
C ASN A 18 -0.92 -4.12 11.74
N LEU A 19 -1.53 -4.05 10.56
CA LEU A 19 -1.03 -3.19 9.48
C LEU A 19 -1.19 -1.72 9.85
N VAL A 20 -2.36 -1.35 10.41
CA VAL A 20 -2.59 0.01 10.89
C VAL A 20 -1.57 0.41 11.95
N LYS A 21 -1.26 -0.50 12.87
CA LYS A 21 -0.29 -0.24 13.94
C LYS A 21 1.11 0.03 13.39
N VAL A 22 1.58 -0.79 12.46
CA VAL A 22 2.90 -0.61 11.83
C VAL A 22 2.98 0.74 11.14
N LEU A 23 1.98 1.07 10.32
CA LEU A 23 1.98 2.31 9.54
C LEU A 23 1.86 3.55 10.45
N SER A 24 1.00 3.47 11.46
CA SER A 24 0.81 4.58 12.40
C SER A 24 2.07 4.88 13.23
N GLU A 25 2.81 3.84 13.62
CA GLU A 25 4.08 4.03 14.29
C GLU A 25 5.17 4.54 13.34
N ALA A 26 5.19 4.01 12.12
CA ALA A 26 6.21 4.37 11.14
C ALA A 26 6.13 5.83 10.71
N VAL A 27 4.93 6.41 10.55
CA VAL A 27 4.80 7.78 10.07
C VAL A 27 5.34 8.82 11.05
N LYS A 28 5.38 8.48 12.33
CA LYS A 28 5.81 9.43 13.39
C LYS A 28 7.24 9.94 13.20
N ASN A 29 8.15 9.09 12.70
CA ASN A 29 9.56 9.43 12.55
C ASN A 29 10.17 8.89 11.26
N SER A 30 9.37 8.77 10.21
CA SER A 30 9.86 8.36 8.90
C SER A 30 10.84 9.40 8.35
N PRO A 31 11.94 8.97 7.73
CA PRO A 31 12.90 9.90 7.11
C PRO A 31 12.27 10.70 5.95
N VAL A 32 11.23 10.18 5.34
CA VAL A 32 10.44 10.85 4.31
C VAL A 32 8.97 10.67 4.67
N ASP A 33 8.20 11.75 4.71
CA ASP A 33 6.76 11.65 4.93
C ASP A 33 6.08 10.88 3.80
N PHE A 34 5.00 10.18 4.13
CA PHE A 34 4.26 9.42 3.13
C PHE A 34 2.75 9.49 3.37
N THR A 35 2.01 9.29 2.29
CA THR A 35 0.54 9.23 2.30
C THR A 35 0.10 7.83 1.91
N ILE A 36 -0.89 7.30 2.63
CA ILE A 36 -1.56 6.06 2.23
C ILE A 36 -2.54 6.42 1.12
N THR A 37 -2.22 6.04 -0.10
CA THR A 37 -2.99 6.41 -1.28
C THR A 37 -4.08 5.41 -1.63
N GLU A 38 -3.95 4.16 -1.19
CA GLU A 38 -4.97 3.13 -1.33
C GLU A 38 -4.91 2.17 -0.15
N GLY A 39 -6.08 1.83 0.38
CA GLY A 39 -6.23 0.85 1.44
C GLY A 39 -7.11 -0.30 0.99
N VAL A 40 -8.27 -0.48 1.67
CA VAL A 40 -9.21 -1.55 1.30
C VAL A 40 -9.78 -1.30 -0.09
N ARG A 41 -9.78 -2.36 -0.89
CA ARG A 41 -10.34 -2.35 -2.23
C ARG A 41 -11.56 -3.25 -2.25
N THR A 42 -12.71 -2.72 -2.73
CA THR A 42 -13.92 -3.52 -2.88
C THR A 42 -13.74 -4.58 -3.98
N ASP A 43 -14.54 -5.64 -3.91
CA ASP A 43 -14.55 -6.67 -4.97
C ASP A 43 -14.86 -6.04 -6.33
N LYS A 44 -15.85 -5.14 -6.36
CA LYS A 44 -16.22 -4.43 -7.60
C LYS A 44 -15.05 -3.63 -8.16
N ARG A 45 -14.34 -2.89 -7.31
CA ARG A 45 -13.19 -2.08 -7.76
C ARG A 45 -12.08 -2.98 -8.31
N GLN A 46 -11.80 -4.10 -7.66
CA GLN A 46 -10.80 -5.06 -8.14
C GLN A 46 -11.18 -5.63 -9.50
N GLN A 47 -12.46 -5.95 -9.68
CA GLN A 47 -12.95 -6.46 -10.96
C GLN A 47 -12.82 -5.41 -12.07
N GLU A 48 -13.10 -4.13 -11.76
CA GLU A 48 -12.91 -3.03 -12.70
C GLU A 48 -11.44 -2.87 -13.09
N LEU A 49 -10.53 -2.95 -12.11
CA LEU A 49 -9.10 -2.88 -12.37
C LEU A 49 -8.61 -4.04 -13.22
N TYR A 50 -9.13 -5.24 -12.99
CA TYR A 50 -8.79 -6.40 -13.80
C TYR A 50 -9.28 -6.26 -15.24
N ALA A 51 -10.46 -5.67 -15.44
CA ALA A 51 -11.03 -5.44 -16.76
C ALA A 51 -10.20 -4.45 -17.58
N GLN A 52 -9.49 -3.52 -16.92
CA GLN A 52 -8.67 -2.52 -17.60
C GLN A 52 -7.55 -3.20 -18.40
N GLY A 53 -7.46 -2.87 -19.69
CA GLY A 53 -6.51 -3.48 -20.61
C GLY A 53 -6.96 -4.85 -21.15
N ARG A 54 -8.12 -5.35 -20.73
CA ARG A 54 -8.71 -6.62 -21.23
C ARG A 54 -10.06 -6.38 -21.90
N THR A 55 -11.10 -6.11 -21.12
CA THR A 55 -12.45 -5.80 -21.65
C THR A 55 -12.74 -4.31 -21.69
N LYS A 56 -11.92 -3.50 -21.05
CA LYS A 56 -12.02 -2.02 -21.03
C LYS A 56 -10.69 -1.41 -21.49
N PRO A 57 -10.70 -0.18 -22.03
CA PRO A 57 -9.46 0.50 -22.44
C PRO A 57 -8.49 0.70 -21.27
N GLY A 58 -7.22 0.79 -21.59
CA GLY A 58 -6.18 1.11 -20.63
C GLY A 58 -5.06 0.08 -20.60
N VAL A 59 -4.10 0.29 -19.70
CA VAL A 59 -2.96 -0.58 -19.49
C VAL A 59 -3.31 -1.61 -18.42
N ILE A 60 -2.87 -2.86 -18.58
CA ILE A 60 -3.06 -3.89 -17.56
C ILE A 60 -2.31 -3.50 -16.29
N VAL A 61 -3.01 -3.39 -15.15
CA VAL A 61 -2.47 -2.98 -13.87
C VAL A 61 -2.51 -4.08 -12.80
N THR A 62 -3.26 -5.16 -13.03
CA THR A 62 -3.37 -6.26 -12.07
C THR A 62 -3.64 -7.58 -12.78
N ASN A 63 -3.17 -8.68 -12.17
CA ASN A 63 -3.50 -10.05 -12.57
C ASN A 63 -4.56 -10.69 -11.66
N LYS A 64 -5.07 -9.95 -10.67
CA LYS A 64 -6.07 -10.42 -9.71
C LYS A 64 -7.46 -10.06 -10.21
N ASN A 65 -8.28 -11.06 -10.53
CA ASN A 65 -9.62 -10.83 -11.10
C ASN A 65 -10.68 -10.39 -10.08
N GLY A 66 -10.40 -10.51 -8.79
CA GLY A 66 -11.29 -10.04 -7.74
C GLY A 66 -12.37 -11.04 -7.31
N THR A 67 -12.44 -12.21 -7.93
CA THR A 67 -13.42 -13.26 -7.59
C THR A 67 -12.75 -14.55 -7.18
N THR A 68 -12.14 -15.27 -8.10
CA THR A 68 -11.41 -16.52 -7.80
C THR A 68 -9.96 -16.26 -7.45
N ASN A 69 -9.41 -15.12 -7.85
CA ASN A 69 -8.04 -14.71 -7.57
C ASN A 69 -8.08 -13.30 -6.98
N LYS A 70 -8.16 -13.20 -5.65
CA LYS A 70 -8.35 -11.94 -4.96
C LYS A 70 -7.03 -11.24 -4.66
N SER A 71 -7.07 -9.91 -4.68
CA SER A 71 -5.97 -9.05 -4.22
C SER A 71 -5.94 -8.99 -2.69
N ASN A 72 -4.75 -8.80 -2.10
CA ASN A 72 -4.62 -8.61 -0.66
C ASN A 72 -5.20 -7.26 -0.19
N HIS A 73 -5.50 -6.33 -1.11
CA HIS A 73 -6.28 -5.12 -0.80
C HIS A 73 -7.75 -5.41 -0.54
N GLN A 74 -8.27 -6.52 -1.04
CA GLN A 74 -9.67 -6.90 -0.80
C GLN A 74 -9.82 -7.49 0.61
N PRO A 75 -10.99 -7.30 1.26
CA PRO A 75 -11.22 -7.93 2.56
C PRO A 75 -11.06 -9.45 2.48
N LYS A 76 -10.33 -9.99 3.45
CA LYS A 76 -10.13 -11.44 3.59
C LYS A 76 -11.19 -12.03 4.51
N SER A 77 -11.07 -13.31 4.84
CA SER A 77 -12.03 -14.02 5.71
C SER A 77 -12.15 -13.40 7.10
N ASP A 78 -11.15 -12.67 7.57
CA ASP A 78 -11.20 -11.93 8.84
C ASP A 78 -11.95 -10.58 8.72
N GLY A 79 -12.44 -10.22 7.55
CA GLY A 79 -13.15 -8.98 7.30
C GLY A 79 -12.25 -7.78 7.02
N TYR A 80 -10.94 -7.95 6.98
CA TYR A 80 -9.99 -6.85 6.81
C TYR A 80 -9.21 -6.97 5.51
N GLY A 81 -8.87 -5.81 4.92
CA GLY A 81 -7.84 -5.72 3.90
C GLY A 81 -6.46 -5.86 4.54
N HIS A 82 -5.52 -6.48 3.85
CA HIS A 82 -4.19 -6.76 4.36
C HIS A 82 -3.08 -6.03 3.60
N ALA A 83 -3.43 -5.10 2.72
CA ALA A 83 -2.47 -4.38 1.90
C ALA A 83 -2.82 -2.91 1.74
N VAL A 84 -1.78 -2.10 1.57
CA VAL A 84 -1.88 -0.67 1.24
C VAL A 84 -0.91 -0.35 0.12
N ASP A 85 -1.20 0.76 -0.58
CA ASP A 85 -0.22 1.46 -1.39
C ASP A 85 0.08 2.80 -0.72
N LEU A 86 1.34 3.22 -0.77
CA LEU A 86 1.78 4.49 -0.21
C LEU A 86 2.78 5.17 -1.12
N TYR A 87 2.80 6.50 -1.06
CA TYR A 87 3.71 7.32 -1.85
C TYR A 87 4.31 8.42 -0.99
N PRO A 88 5.52 8.91 -1.35
CA PRO A 88 6.14 10.01 -0.62
C PRO A 88 5.28 11.27 -0.67
N PHE A 89 5.27 12.01 0.43
CA PHE A 89 4.66 13.33 0.53
C PHE A 89 5.79 14.34 0.72
N VAL A 90 6.04 15.16 -0.30
CA VAL A 90 7.18 16.08 -0.32
C VAL A 90 6.71 17.43 -0.85
N ASP A 91 7.11 18.49 -0.16
CA ASP A 91 6.79 19.88 -0.53
C ASP A 91 5.29 20.09 -0.74
N GLY A 92 4.50 19.55 0.19
CA GLY A 92 3.05 19.76 0.25
C GLY A 92 2.24 18.94 -0.73
N SER A 93 2.79 17.93 -1.39
CA SER A 93 2.03 17.08 -2.29
C SER A 93 2.53 15.64 -2.34
N VAL A 94 1.63 14.73 -2.74
CA VAL A 94 1.95 13.32 -2.98
C VAL A 94 2.71 13.22 -4.29
N ARG A 95 3.84 12.51 -4.28
CA ARG A 95 4.70 12.32 -5.46
C ARG A 95 4.55 10.89 -5.97
N VAL A 96 4.26 10.75 -7.27
CA VAL A 96 3.97 9.44 -7.87
C VAL A 96 4.87 9.12 -9.08
N ASN A 97 5.73 10.05 -9.51
CA ASN A 97 6.64 9.82 -10.63
C ASN A 97 7.67 8.76 -10.24
N GLU A 98 7.70 7.64 -10.94
CA GLU A 98 8.49 6.46 -10.58
C GLU A 98 9.98 6.76 -10.38
N LYS A 99 10.61 7.50 -11.28
CA LYS A 99 12.02 7.83 -11.16
C LYS A 99 12.33 8.65 -9.91
N TYR A 100 11.41 9.53 -9.56
CA TYR A 100 11.58 10.39 -8.38
C TYR A 100 11.28 9.63 -7.09
N VAL A 101 10.24 8.80 -7.08
CA VAL A 101 9.72 8.22 -5.83
C VAL A 101 10.45 6.96 -5.39
N VAL A 102 11.03 6.16 -6.30
CA VAL A 102 11.65 4.89 -5.92
C VAL A 102 12.76 5.07 -4.89
N PRO A 103 13.73 5.99 -5.03
CA PRO A 103 14.72 6.19 -3.97
C PRO A 103 14.11 6.58 -2.63
N LYS A 104 13.03 7.38 -2.65
CA LYS A 104 12.32 7.77 -1.43
C LYS A 104 11.52 6.62 -0.84
N LEU A 105 10.91 5.80 -1.68
CA LEU A 105 10.19 4.59 -1.25
C LEU A 105 11.14 3.57 -0.62
N ILE A 106 12.37 3.47 -1.09
CA ILE A 106 13.39 2.63 -0.46
C ILE A 106 13.62 3.07 0.99
N GLN A 107 13.78 4.36 1.23
CA GLN A 107 13.97 4.92 2.57
C GLN A 107 12.74 4.66 3.46
N ILE A 108 11.55 4.94 2.93
CA ILE A 108 10.29 4.73 3.67
C ILE A 108 10.11 3.25 4.00
N THR A 109 10.30 2.39 3.02
CA THR A 109 10.11 0.93 3.17
C THR A 109 11.09 0.34 4.17
N ASN A 110 12.37 0.73 4.12
CA ASN A 110 13.35 0.28 5.09
C ASN A 110 12.97 0.69 6.51
N HIS A 111 12.45 1.90 6.67
CA HIS A 111 11.97 2.38 7.96
C HIS A 111 10.76 1.57 8.45
N ILE A 112 9.78 1.32 7.56
CA ILE A 112 8.60 0.52 7.89
C ILE A 112 9.00 -0.91 8.28
N LYS A 113 9.93 -1.52 7.58
CA LYS A 113 10.44 -2.85 7.91
C LYS A 113 11.03 -2.88 9.32
N SER A 114 11.80 -1.86 9.69
CA SER A 114 12.39 -1.74 11.01
C SER A 114 11.32 -1.61 12.10
N VAL A 115 10.31 -0.77 11.87
CA VAL A 115 9.18 -0.61 12.80
C VAL A 115 8.42 -1.92 12.96
N ALA A 116 8.10 -2.59 11.85
CA ALA A 116 7.39 -3.87 11.88
C ALA A 116 8.18 -4.93 12.65
N PHE A 117 9.48 -5.02 12.41
CA PHE A 117 10.35 -5.94 13.13
C PHE A 117 10.30 -5.70 14.63
N ASN A 118 10.40 -4.43 15.06
CA ASN A 118 10.35 -4.07 16.48
C ASN A 118 8.99 -4.38 17.12
N LEU A 119 7.92 -4.32 16.35
CA LEU A 119 6.57 -4.65 16.81
C LEU A 119 6.26 -6.15 16.75
N GLY A 120 7.14 -6.95 16.15
CA GLY A 120 6.91 -8.37 15.97
C GLY A 120 5.85 -8.71 14.91
N ILE A 121 5.66 -7.82 13.94
CA ILE A 121 4.66 -7.96 12.88
C ILE A 121 5.36 -8.22 11.55
N GLY A 122 4.99 -9.33 10.87
CA GLY A 122 5.55 -9.67 9.57
C GLY A 122 4.89 -8.88 8.44
N ILE A 123 5.70 -8.29 7.57
CA ILE A 123 5.22 -7.58 6.37
C ILE A 123 5.99 -8.04 5.15
N VAL A 124 5.38 -7.84 3.98
CA VAL A 124 5.98 -8.06 2.66
C VAL A 124 5.84 -6.77 1.87
N CYS A 125 6.91 -6.39 1.18
CA CYS A 125 6.99 -5.12 0.48
C CYS A 125 7.16 -5.34 -1.02
N GLY A 126 6.28 -4.73 -1.81
CA GLY A 126 6.29 -4.88 -3.28
C GLY A 126 7.56 -4.38 -3.95
N ILE A 127 8.32 -3.49 -3.28
CA ILE A 127 9.60 -3.01 -3.81
C ILE A 127 10.64 -4.13 -3.88
N ASP A 128 10.46 -5.20 -3.11
CA ASP A 128 11.35 -6.37 -3.10
C ASP A 128 10.95 -7.40 -4.16
N TRP A 129 9.83 -7.22 -4.82
CA TRP A 129 9.34 -8.17 -5.83
C TRP A 129 9.98 -7.92 -7.19
N LYS A 130 10.16 -9.01 -7.94
CA LYS A 130 10.66 -8.92 -9.32
C LYS A 130 9.53 -8.83 -10.33
N SER A 131 8.48 -9.63 -10.12
CA SER A 131 7.32 -9.69 -11.02
C SER A 131 6.07 -10.11 -10.25
N PRO A 132 5.12 -9.19 -10.06
CA PRO A 132 5.18 -7.78 -10.48
C PRO A 132 6.01 -6.95 -9.51
N TYR A 133 6.84 -6.05 -10.04
CA TYR A 133 7.53 -5.06 -9.22
C TYR A 133 6.53 -3.96 -8.85
N ASP A 134 6.32 -3.75 -7.55
CA ASP A 134 5.28 -2.85 -7.07
C ASP A 134 5.77 -2.01 -5.87
N PRO A 135 6.60 -1.00 -6.13
CA PRO A 135 7.29 -0.24 -5.07
C PRO A 135 6.40 0.37 -3.98
N PRO A 136 5.17 0.88 -4.28
CA PRO A 136 4.34 1.49 -3.23
C PRO A 136 3.60 0.48 -2.35
N HIS A 137 3.62 -0.80 -2.68
CA HIS A 137 2.79 -1.83 -2.04
C HIS A 137 3.42 -2.38 -0.76
N ILE A 138 2.64 -2.38 0.32
CA ILE A 138 2.99 -3.01 1.61
C ILE A 138 1.83 -3.90 2.03
N GLU A 139 2.12 -5.14 2.42
CA GLU A 139 1.09 -6.05 2.90
C GLU A 139 1.55 -6.84 4.13
N LEU A 140 0.58 -7.37 4.88
CA LEU A 140 0.88 -8.31 5.96
C LEU A 140 1.34 -9.65 5.37
N LYS A 141 2.31 -10.22 6.05
CA LYS A 141 2.84 -11.54 5.68
C LYS A 141 1.84 -12.65 6.00
#